data_b2d9c652f7bbeea237787cf7e4be646a
#
_entry.id   b2d9c652f7bbeea237787cf7e4be646a
#
_cell.length_a   1.000
_cell.length_b   1.000
_cell.length_c   1.000
_cell.angle_alpha   90.00
_cell.angle_beta   90.00
_cell.angle_gamma   90.00
#
_symmetry.space_group_name_H-M   'P 1'
#
loop_
_entity.id
_entity.type
_entity.pdbx_description
1 polymer ?
#
loop_
_entity_poly.entity_id
_entity_poly.type
_entity_poly.pdbx_seq_one_letter_code
_entity_poly.pdbx_strand_id
1 'polypeptide(L)'
;MKTAVLGTGMVGQAIATKLIQLGHEVKMGSRSGHNEKATAWISNNGPAASQGTFAEAASFGEIVFNCTKGEIALEVLKQAGNENLKGKILIDISNPLDFSKGMPPTLLIVNDNSLGEEIQKLLPDTHVVKTLNTLTANLMVNPQLVNNGDHDIFLSGNSTEAKEKVSALLQTFGWGAAHLIDLGDITTARGTEQILPV
;
A
#
# COMPACT_ATOMS: atom_id res chain seq x y z
N MET A 1 -0.79 -15.59 7.43
CA MET A 1 -0.35 -15.55 6.02
C MET A 1 0.95 -14.79 5.87
N LYS A 2 1.65 -14.97 4.77
CA LYS A 2 2.86 -14.23 4.43
C LYS A 2 2.48 -12.92 3.72
N THR A 3 3.03 -11.81 4.17
CA THR A 3 2.75 -10.48 3.61
C THR A 3 4.05 -9.76 3.28
N ALA A 4 4.06 -9.03 2.18
CA ALA A 4 5.17 -8.17 1.81
C ALA A 4 4.80 -6.70 1.96
N VAL A 5 5.75 -5.89 2.41
CA VAL A 5 5.61 -4.43 2.49
C VAL A 5 6.78 -3.80 1.75
N LEU A 6 6.53 -3.22 0.59
CA LEU A 6 7.54 -2.53 -0.21
C LEU A 6 7.66 -1.08 0.30
N GLY A 7 8.82 -0.77 0.89
CA GLY A 7 9.11 0.53 1.50
C GLY A 7 9.32 0.45 3.01
N THR A 8 10.36 1.14 3.48
CA THR A 8 10.83 1.14 4.88
C THR A 8 10.55 2.47 5.59
N GLY A 9 9.69 3.31 5.00
CA GLY A 9 9.26 4.58 5.55
C GLY A 9 8.20 4.44 6.65
N MET A 10 7.68 5.57 7.12
CA MET A 10 6.68 5.64 8.19
C MET A 10 5.43 4.79 7.87
N VAL A 11 4.88 4.91 6.65
CA VAL A 11 3.71 4.13 6.22
C VAL A 11 4.02 2.64 6.20
N GLY A 12 5.15 2.24 5.59
CA GLY A 12 5.55 0.83 5.53
C GLY A 12 5.74 0.21 6.92
N GLN A 13 6.37 0.94 7.84
CA GLN A 13 6.55 0.46 9.23
C GLN A 13 5.21 0.34 9.98
N ALA A 14 4.29 1.30 9.83
CA ALA A 14 2.97 1.24 10.47
C ALA A 14 2.17 0.03 9.98
N ILE A 15 2.05 -0.16 8.66
CA ILE A 15 1.37 -1.31 8.05
C ILE A 15 2.02 -2.63 8.49
N ALA A 16 3.35 -2.73 8.36
CA ALA A 16 4.09 -3.94 8.71
C ALA A 16 3.94 -4.31 10.19
N THR A 17 4.00 -3.33 11.09
CA THR A 17 3.80 -3.56 12.55
C THR A 17 2.39 -4.04 12.84
N LYS A 18 1.37 -3.43 12.22
CA LYS A 18 -0.03 -3.87 12.39
C LYS A 18 -0.21 -5.31 11.92
N LEU A 19 0.36 -5.68 10.78
CA LEU A 19 0.30 -7.04 10.25
C LEU A 19 0.96 -8.06 11.21
N ILE A 20 2.12 -7.73 11.79
CA ILE A 20 2.78 -8.58 12.81
C ILE A 20 1.86 -8.75 14.04
N GLN A 21 1.26 -7.67 14.55
CA GLN A 21 0.32 -7.71 15.68
C GLN A 21 -0.90 -8.60 15.41
N LEU A 22 -1.30 -8.73 14.15
CA LEU A 22 -2.38 -9.60 13.70
C LEU A 22 -1.93 -11.04 13.41
N GLY A 23 -0.67 -11.37 13.70
CA GLY A 23 -0.13 -12.74 13.55
C GLY A 23 0.31 -13.11 12.13
N HIS A 24 0.56 -12.13 11.27
CA HIS A 24 1.13 -12.37 9.95
C HIS A 24 2.66 -12.45 10.01
N GLU A 25 3.26 -13.20 9.09
CA GLU A 25 4.70 -13.10 8.79
C GLU A 25 4.92 -11.97 7.78
N VAL A 26 5.83 -11.05 8.08
CA VAL A 26 6.03 -9.85 7.24
C VAL A 26 7.47 -9.75 6.76
N LYS A 27 7.63 -9.59 5.44
CA LYS A 27 8.91 -9.22 4.85
C LYS A 27 8.86 -7.79 4.32
N MET A 28 9.70 -6.92 4.88
CA MET A 28 9.86 -5.56 4.41
C MET A 28 10.86 -5.51 3.26
N GLY A 29 10.44 -4.97 2.12
CA GLY A 29 11.26 -4.83 0.91
C GLY A 29 11.91 -3.47 0.81
N SER A 30 13.17 -3.45 0.42
CA SER A 30 13.93 -2.22 0.12
C SER A 30 14.83 -2.40 -1.11
N ARG A 31 15.51 -1.34 -1.50
CA ARG A 31 16.42 -1.35 -2.67
C ARG A 31 17.58 -2.34 -2.51
N SER A 32 18.05 -2.51 -1.28
CA SER A 32 19.09 -3.47 -0.93
C SER A 32 18.53 -4.53 0.03
N GLY A 33 19.09 -5.73 0.06
CA GLY A 33 18.67 -6.80 0.97
C GLY A 33 18.87 -6.46 2.45
N HIS A 34 19.65 -5.42 2.76
CA HIS A 34 19.88 -4.89 4.10
C HIS A 34 19.59 -3.39 4.12
N ASN A 35 18.70 -2.97 5.02
CA ASN A 35 18.30 -1.59 5.21
C ASN A 35 18.22 -1.27 6.71
N GLU A 36 18.91 -0.22 7.17
CA GLU A 36 19.00 0.14 8.60
C GLU A 36 17.62 0.36 9.26
N LYS A 37 16.69 1.03 8.57
CA LYS A 37 15.33 1.26 9.10
C LYS A 37 14.55 -0.06 9.24
N ALA A 38 14.71 -0.97 8.27
CA ALA A 38 14.08 -2.29 8.35
C ALA A 38 14.75 -3.15 9.43
N THR A 39 16.08 -3.07 9.61
CA THR A 39 16.79 -3.75 10.69
C THR A 39 16.30 -3.30 12.08
N ALA A 40 16.17 -1.99 12.29
CA ALA A 40 15.64 -1.43 13.52
C ALA A 40 14.17 -1.87 13.75
N TRP A 41 13.36 -1.88 12.69
CA TRP A 41 11.98 -2.36 12.76
C TRP A 41 11.90 -3.85 13.14
N ILE A 42 12.72 -4.73 12.55
CA ILE A 42 12.78 -6.16 12.88
C ILE A 42 13.11 -6.36 14.37
N SER A 43 14.08 -5.63 14.90
CA SER A 43 14.49 -5.74 16.30
C SER A 43 13.34 -5.48 17.28
N ASN A 44 12.34 -4.70 16.88
CA ASN A 44 11.17 -4.34 17.69
C ASN A 44 9.95 -5.24 17.44
N ASN A 45 9.97 -6.11 16.40
CA ASN A 45 8.78 -6.86 15.98
C ASN A 45 8.96 -8.39 16.02
N GLY A 46 10.14 -8.87 16.43
CA GLY A 46 10.39 -10.29 16.69
C GLY A 46 10.52 -11.19 15.44
N PRO A 47 10.42 -12.51 15.61
CA PRO A 47 10.83 -13.48 14.59
C PRO A 47 9.92 -13.55 13.36
N ALA A 48 8.70 -13.03 13.42
CA ALA A 48 7.79 -12.96 12.28
C ALA A 48 8.15 -11.80 11.31
N ALA A 49 9.07 -10.91 11.72
CA ALA A 49 9.56 -9.79 10.93
C ALA A 49 10.86 -10.13 10.20
N SER A 50 10.95 -9.78 8.94
CA SER A 50 12.15 -9.98 8.10
C SER A 50 12.32 -8.85 7.09
N GLN A 51 13.48 -8.78 6.45
CA GLN A 51 13.74 -7.84 5.36
C GLN A 51 14.38 -8.53 4.15
N GLY A 52 14.39 -7.85 3.03
CA GLY A 52 15.02 -8.27 1.80
C GLY A 52 14.98 -7.19 0.73
N THR A 53 15.39 -7.55 -0.47
CA THR A 53 15.17 -6.74 -1.67
C THR A 53 13.68 -6.65 -1.99
N PHE A 54 13.30 -5.72 -2.89
CA PHE A 54 11.91 -5.65 -3.39
C PHE A 54 11.46 -6.97 -4.01
N ALA A 55 12.33 -7.63 -4.79
CA ALA A 55 12.03 -8.92 -5.42
C ALA A 55 11.84 -10.04 -4.38
N GLU A 56 12.72 -10.15 -3.39
CA GLU A 56 12.62 -11.14 -2.32
C GLU A 56 11.35 -10.94 -1.47
N ALA A 57 10.97 -9.68 -1.20
CA ALA A 57 9.75 -9.38 -0.48
C ALA A 57 8.51 -9.72 -1.34
N ALA A 58 8.47 -9.29 -2.59
CA ALA A 58 7.37 -9.59 -3.51
C ALA A 58 7.18 -11.10 -3.72
N SER A 59 8.27 -11.86 -3.85
CA SER A 59 8.22 -13.33 -3.96
C SER A 59 7.68 -13.99 -2.69
N PHE A 60 8.04 -13.48 -1.51
CA PHE A 60 7.63 -14.01 -0.22
C PHE A 60 6.14 -13.82 0.08
N GLY A 61 5.58 -12.63 -0.21
CA GLY A 61 4.22 -12.25 0.18
C GLY A 61 3.14 -12.88 -0.70
N GLU A 62 2.05 -13.34 -0.08
CA GLU A 62 0.79 -13.70 -0.74
C GLU A 62 0.00 -12.42 -1.10
N ILE A 63 0.08 -11.42 -0.22
CA ILE A 63 -0.42 -10.05 -0.43
C ILE A 63 0.78 -9.10 -0.32
N VAL A 64 0.82 -8.10 -1.18
CA VAL A 64 1.92 -7.13 -1.25
C VAL A 64 1.36 -5.72 -1.05
N PHE A 65 1.93 -4.95 -0.12
CA PHE A 65 1.64 -3.53 0.06
C PHE A 65 2.72 -2.68 -0.62
N ASN A 66 2.31 -1.77 -1.48
CA ASN A 66 3.18 -0.71 -1.98
C ASN A 66 3.05 0.52 -1.09
N CYS A 67 4.06 0.72 -0.22
CA CYS A 67 4.18 1.83 0.71
C CYS A 67 5.33 2.77 0.33
N THR A 68 5.69 2.82 -0.95
CA THR A 68 6.75 3.69 -1.47
C THR A 68 6.21 5.06 -1.83
N LYS A 69 7.11 6.02 -2.07
CA LYS A 69 6.71 7.30 -2.64
C LYS A 69 6.21 7.10 -4.08
N GLY A 70 5.16 7.82 -4.48
CA GLY A 70 4.57 7.66 -5.80
C GLY A 70 5.53 7.98 -6.95
N GLU A 71 6.45 8.94 -6.76
CA GLU A 71 7.47 9.31 -7.75
C GLU A 71 8.38 8.14 -8.18
N ILE A 72 8.57 7.12 -7.29
CA ILE A 72 9.43 5.95 -7.55
C ILE A 72 8.63 4.63 -7.59
N ALA A 73 7.31 4.66 -7.41
CA ALA A 73 6.49 3.45 -7.26
C ALA A 73 6.63 2.50 -8.47
N LEU A 74 6.55 3.02 -9.68
CA LEU A 74 6.69 2.20 -10.89
C LEU A 74 8.07 1.55 -10.99
N GLU A 75 9.13 2.26 -10.62
CA GLU A 75 10.49 1.73 -10.62
C GLU A 75 10.66 0.63 -9.57
N VAL A 76 10.13 0.83 -8.37
CA VAL A 76 10.14 -0.19 -7.30
C VAL A 76 9.40 -1.44 -7.74
N LEU A 77 8.24 -1.31 -8.38
CA LEU A 77 7.45 -2.45 -8.84
C LEU A 77 8.13 -3.21 -9.99
N LYS A 78 8.86 -2.52 -10.87
CA LYS A 78 9.76 -3.18 -11.85
C LYS A 78 10.86 -3.99 -11.16
N GLN A 79 11.49 -3.44 -10.11
CA GLN A 79 12.50 -4.15 -9.31
C GLN A 79 11.90 -5.32 -8.50
N ALA A 80 10.64 -5.22 -8.07
CA ALA A 80 9.92 -6.32 -7.44
C ALA A 80 9.72 -7.51 -8.39
N GLY A 81 9.54 -7.22 -9.68
CA GLY A 81 9.44 -8.20 -10.77
C GLY A 81 8.00 -8.69 -11.01
N ASN A 82 7.54 -8.61 -12.25
CA ASN A 82 6.19 -9.01 -12.65
C ASN A 82 5.86 -10.45 -12.26
N GLU A 83 6.79 -11.38 -12.44
CA GLU A 83 6.58 -12.79 -12.10
C GLU A 83 6.37 -13.02 -10.59
N ASN A 84 6.99 -12.19 -9.74
CA ASN A 84 6.81 -12.26 -8.29
C ASN A 84 5.46 -11.69 -7.84
N LEU A 85 4.82 -10.86 -8.66
CA LEU A 85 3.55 -10.18 -8.37
C LEU A 85 2.35 -10.82 -9.10
N LYS A 86 2.60 -11.64 -10.12
CA LYS A 86 1.59 -12.27 -10.97
C LYS A 86 0.56 -13.06 -10.14
N GLY A 87 -0.72 -12.80 -10.39
CA GLY A 87 -1.85 -13.43 -9.70
C GLY A 87 -2.02 -13.03 -8.25
N LYS A 88 -1.18 -12.14 -7.72
CA LYS A 88 -1.28 -11.66 -6.33
C LYS A 88 -2.11 -10.39 -6.23
N ILE A 89 -2.48 -10.03 -5.00
CA ILE A 89 -3.08 -8.73 -4.69
C ILE A 89 -1.96 -7.76 -4.33
N LEU A 90 -1.92 -6.62 -5.02
CA LEU A 90 -1.08 -5.48 -4.71
C LEU A 90 -1.96 -4.36 -4.13
N ILE A 91 -1.83 -4.10 -2.84
CA ILE A 91 -2.48 -2.97 -2.17
C ILE A 91 -1.59 -1.75 -2.34
N ASP A 92 -2.03 -0.79 -3.14
CA ASP A 92 -1.28 0.43 -3.41
C ASP A 92 -1.77 1.59 -2.55
N ILE A 93 -0.85 2.11 -1.70
CA ILE A 93 -1.10 3.23 -0.78
C ILE A 93 -0.41 4.51 -1.27
N SER A 94 0.36 4.43 -2.35
CA SER A 94 1.19 5.54 -2.81
C SER A 94 0.37 6.66 -3.45
N ASN A 95 0.94 7.87 -3.49
CA ASN A 95 0.35 9.03 -4.16
C ASN A 95 1.39 9.69 -5.07
N PRO A 96 1.01 10.16 -6.26
CA PRO A 96 1.91 10.79 -7.22
C PRO A 96 2.25 12.25 -6.86
N LEU A 97 2.64 12.50 -5.59
CA LEU A 97 2.92 13.85 -5.09
C LEU A 97 4.26 14.37 -5.61
N ASP A 98 4.26 15.60 -6.09
CA ASP A 98 5.45 16.37 -6.50
C ASP A 98 5.70 17.52 -5.53
N PHE A 99 6.81 17.45 -4.80
CA PHE A 99 7.26 18.46 -3.86
C PHE A 99 8.31 19.41 -4.45
N SER A 100 8.60 19.33 -5.73
CA SER A 100 9.65 20.15 -6.39
C SER A 100 9.41 21.65 -6.28
N LYS A 101 8.14 22.07 -6.11
CA LYS A 101 7.72 23.47 -5.92
C LYS A 101 7.41 23.83 -4.45
N GLY A 102 7.65 22.90 -3.50
CA GLY A 102 7.39 23.10 -2.07
C GLY A 102 6.02 22.60 -1.63
N MET A 103 5.44 23.27 -0.63
CA MET A 103 4.12 22.96 -0.05
C MET A 103 3.11 24.05 -0.41
N PRO A 104 1.85 23.72 -0.74
CA PRO A 104 1.33 22.35 -0.94
C PRO A 104 1.96 21.66 -2.15
N PRO A 105 2.04 20.31 -2.17
CA PRO A 105 2.58 19.59 -3.32
C PRO A 105 1.64 19.70 -4.52
N THR A 106 2.18 19.47 -5.72
CA THR A 106 1.38 19.21 -6.93
C THR A 106 1.35 17.71 -7.20
N LEU A 107 0.73 17.28 -8.29
CA LEU A 107 0.67 15.88 -8.71
C LEU A 107 1.50 15.68 -9.99
N LEU A 108 2.22 14.55 -10.05
CA LEU A 108 2.95 14.11 -11.24
C LEU A 108 2.01 13.52 -12.32
N ILE A 109 0.87 12.99 -11.90
CA ILE A 109 -0.16 12.38 -12.76
C ILE A 109 -1.50 12.96 -12.33
N VAL A 110 -2.26 13.50 -13.29
CA VAL A 110 -3.52 14.23 -13.01
C VAL A 110 -4.56 14.03 -14.11
N ASN A 111 -5.78 14.45 -13.85
CA ASN A 111 -6.94 14.53 -14.74
C ASN A 111 -7.45 13.18 -15.24
N ASP A 112 -7.00 12.77 -16.41
CA ASP A 112 -7.49 11.59 -17.14
C ASP A 112 -6.69 10.30 -16.85
N ASN A 113 -5.80 10.35 -15.86
CA ASN A 113 -4.96 9.23 -15.43
C ASN A 113 -4.69 9.28 -13.92
N SER A 114 -4.18 8.19 -13.36
CA SER A 114 -3.75 8.04 -11.98
C SER A 114 -2.52 7.14 -11.86
N LEU A 115 -1.81 7.22 -10.74
CA LEU A 115 -0.72 6.30 -10.45
C LEU A 115 -1.24 4.85 -10.32
N GLY A 116 -2.45 4.67 -9.78
CA GLY A 116 -3.10 3.36 -9.71
C GLY A 116 -3.30 2.73 -11.09
N GLU A 117 -3.73 3.52 -12.09
CA GLU A 117 -3.87 3.06 -13.48
C GLU A 117 -2.52 2.70 -14.10
N GLU A 118 -1.49 3.53 -13.90
CA GLU A 118 -0.14 3.24 -14.40
C GLU A 118 0.46 1.98 -13.78
N ILE A 119 0.21 1.75 -12.49
CA ILE A 119 0.61 0.51 -11.80
C ILE A 119 -0.14 -0.70 -12.40
N GLN A 120 -1.46 -0.60 -12.58
CA GLN A 120 -2.23 -1.70 -13.17
C GLN A 120 -1.81 -2.01 -14.61
N LYS A 121 -1.48 -0.99 -15.39
CA LYS A 121 -0.95 -1.13 -16.75
C LYS A 121 0.43 -1.79 -16.77
N LEU A 122 1.30 -1.43 -15.81
CA LEU A 122 2.63 -2.04 -15.65
C LEU A 122 2.51 -3.52 -15.26
N LEU A 123 1.50 -3.88 -14.47
CA LEU A 123 1.30 -5.20 -13.85
C LEU A 123 -0.06 -5.78 -14.26
N PRO A 124 -0.27 -6.15 -15.54
CA PRO A 124 -1.58 -6.55 -16.06
C PRO A 124 -2.13 -7.84 -15.42
N ASP A 125 -1.24 -8.73 -14.96
CA ASP A 125 -1.60 -10.00 -14.32
C ASP A 125 -1.68 -9.90 -12.78
N THR A 126 -1.57 -8.71 -12.20
CA THR A 126 -1.65 -8.45 -10.75
C THR A 126 -2.96 -7.75 -10.43
N HIS A 127 -3.62 -8.13 -9.34
CA HIS A 127 -4.84 -7.47 -8.88
C HIS A 127 -4.49 -6.24 -8.05
N VAL A 128 -4.42 -5.08 -8.70
CA VAL A 128 -4.13 -3.81 -8.01
C VAL A 128 -5.39 -3.31 -7.30
N VAL A 129 -5.24 -2.98 -6.02
CA VAL A 129 -6.27 -2.32 -5.21
C VAL A 129 -5.69 -1.06 -4.60
N LYS A 130 -6.15 0.10 -5.06
CA LYS A 130 -5.82 1.41 -4.49
C LYS A 130 -6.69 1.66 -3.28
N THR A 131 -6.07 1.94 -2.13
CA THR A 131 -6.78 2.27 -0.89
C THR A 131 -5.86 2.93 0.13
N LEU A 132 -6.40 3.45 1.23
CA LEU A 132 -5.69 4.08 2.36
C LEU A 132 -4.88 5.34 2.01
N ASN A 133 -4.75 5.68 0.75
CA ASN A 133 -3.88 6.76 0.25
C ASN A 133 -4.30 8.17 0.69
N THR A 134 -5.52 8.34 1.21
CA THR A 134 -6.06 9.62 1.71
C THR A 134 -5.83 9.85 3.21
N LEU A 135 -5.08 8.96 3.87
CA LEU A 135 -4.89 8.95 5.31
C LEU A 135 -3.43 9.12 5.72
N THR A 136 -3.22 9.57 6.95
CA THR A 136 -1.91 9.49 7.61
C THR A 136 -1.61 8.05 8.05
N ALA A 137 -0.33 7.69 8.16
CA ALA A 137 0.11 6.34 8.50
C ALA A 137 -0.55 5.75 9.77
N ASN A 138 -0.73 6.58 10.80
CA ASN A 138 -1.35 6.13 12.06
C ASN A 138 -2.84 5.79 11.89
N LEU A 139 -3.57 6.58 11.11
CA LEU A 139 -4.99 6.35 10.85
C LEU A 139 -5.23 5.11 9.98
N MET A 140 -4.34 4.82 9.05
CA MET A 140 -4.45 3.61 8.20
C MET A 140 -4.60 2.34 9.04
N VAL A 141 -3.91 2.29 10.19
CA VAL A 141 -3.83 1.10 11.06
C VAL A 141 -4.63 1.21 12.37
N ASN A 142 -5.16 2.39 12.67
CA ASN A 142 -5.95 2.68 13.87
C ASN A 142 -7.08 3.66 13.54
N PRO A 143 -8.14 3.23 12.85
CA PRO A 143 -9.26 4.11 12.48
C PRO A 143 -9.94 4.78 13.69
N GLN A 144 -9.91 4.13 14.85
CA GLN A 144 -10.52 4.64 16.09
C GLN A 144 -9.95 5.97 16.59
N LEU A 145 -8.80 6.43 16.06
CA LEU A 145 -8.17 7.70 16.41
C LEU A 145 -8.99 8.94 15.96
N VAL A 146 -9.87 8.76 14.98
CA VAL A 146 -10.74 9.83 14.49
C VAL A 146 -12.19 9.38 14.63
N ASN A 147 -12.99 10.20 15.31
CA ASN A 147 -14.43 10.02 15.49
C ASN A 147 -14.86 8.58 15.85
N ASN A 148 -14.06 7.89 16.68
CA ASN A 148 -14.28 6.50 17.08
C ASN A 148 -14.43 5.53 15.88
N GLY A 149 -13.74 5.80 14.77
CA GLY A 149 -13.77 4.99 13.57
C GLY A 149 -14.94 5.31 12.61
N ASP A 150 -15.75 6.31 12.90
CA ASP A 150 -16.85 6.78 12.04
C ASP A 150 -16.32 7.73 10.96
N HIS A 151 -15.59 7.17 10.01
CA HIS A 151 -15.09 7.84 8.82
C HIS A 151 -14.73 6.82 7.74
N ASP A 152 -14.80 7.23 6.48
CA ASP A 152 -14.72 6.35 5.33
C ASP A 152 -13.32 6.29 4.71
N ILE A 153 -13.03 5.12 4.10
CA ILE A 153 -11.93 4.94 3.16
C ILE A 153 -12.45 4.33 1.87
N PHE A 154 -11.69 4.50 0.82
CA PHE A 154 -12.08 4.15 -0.53
C PHE A 154 -11.25 3.01 -1.08
N LEU A 155 -11.87 2.16 -1.91
CA LEU A 155 -11.21 1.10 -2.65
C LEU A 155 -11.48 1.28 -4.14
N SER A 156 -10.43 1.21 -4.95
CA SER A 156 -10.51 1.20 -6.41
C SER A 156 -9.70 0.03 -6.95
N GLY A 157 -10.26 -0.76 -7.88
CA GLY A 157 -9.55 -1.91 -8.44
C GLY A 157 -10.42 -2.73 -9.38
N ASN A 158 -9.81 -3.37 -10.36
CA ASN A 158 -10.54 -4.08 -11.43
C ASN A 158 -11.11 -5.43 -10.99
N SER A 159 -10.60 -6.03 -9.90
CA SER A 159 -11.06 -7.32 -9.39
C SER A 159 -11.93 -7.14 -8.16
N THR A 160 -13.21 -7.46 -8.25
CA THR A 160 -14.15 -7.46 -7.12
C THR A 160 -13.67 -8.40 -6.02
N GLU A 161 -13.22 -9.62 -6.36
CA GLU A 161 -12.71 -10.59 -5.40
C GLU A 161 -11.48 -10.06 -4.64
N ALA A 162 -10.56 -9.37 -5.33
CA ALA A 162 -9.39 -8.76 -4.67
C ALA A 162 -9.82 -7.64 -3.70
N LYS A 163 -10.77 -6.79 -4.09
CA LYS A 163 -11.31 -5.74 -3.22
C LYS A 163 -12.01 -6.32 -1.99
N GLU A 164 -12.77 -7.39 -2.13
CA GLU A 164 -13.40 -8.09 -1.00
C GLU A 164 -12.36 -8.66 -0.02
N LYS A 165 -11.29 -9.31 -0.53
CA LYS A 165 -10.18 -9.80 0.30
C LYS A 165 -9.45 -8.66 1.01
N VAL A 166 -9.21 -7.54 0.34
CA VAL A 166 -8.62 -6.34 0.94
C VAL A 166 -9.54 -5.77 2.01
N SER A 167 -10.85 -5.66 1.75
CA SER A 167 -11.83 -5.19 2.72
C SER A 167 -11.83 -6.07 3.97
N ALA A 168 -11.83 -7.40 3.82
CA ALA A 168 -11.75 -8.32 4.94
C ALA A 168 -10.45 -8.14 5.75
N LEU A 169 -9.31 -7.92 5.08
CA LEU A 169 -8.04 -7.63 5.75
C LEU A 169 -8.10 -6.30 6.52
N LEU A 170 -8.65 -5.25 5.93
CA LEU A 170 -8.77 -3.93 6.57
C LEU A 170 -9.73 -3.94 7.76
N GLN A 171 -10.76 -4.79 7.76
CA GLN A 171 -11.61 -5.00 8.94
C GLN A 171 -10.80 -5.54 10.12
N THR A 172 -9.78 -6.38 9.89
CA THR A 172 -8.88 -6.82 10.97
C THR A 172 -8.00 -5.69 11.51
N PHE A 173 -7.81 -4.59 10.75
CA PHE A 173 -7.13 -3.38 11.24
C PHE A 173 -8.03 -2.55 12.16
N GLY A 174 -9.33 -2.81 12.16
CA GLY A 174 -10.35 -2.11 12.94
C GLY A 174 -11.32 -1.26 12.11
N TRP A 175 -11.22 -1.30 10.77
CA TRP A 175 -12.16 -0.58 9.90
C TRP A 175 -13.55 -1.23 9.93
N GLY A 176 -14.59 -0.43 10.12
CA GLY A 176 -15.98 -0.90 10.01
C GLY A 176 -16.32 -1.25 8.56
N ALA A 177 -17.05 -2.35 8.34
CA ALA A 177 -17.42 -2.78 6.99
C ALA A 177 -18.20 -1.70 6.20
N ALA A 178 -19.03 -0.89 6.89
CA ALA A 178 -19.80 0.19 6.28
C ALA A 178 -18.93 1.38 5.83
N HIS A 179 -17.69 1.47 6.32
CA HIS A 179 -16.75 2.55 6.03
C HIS A 179 -15.72 2.18 4.93
N LEU A 180 -15.86 1.01 4.33
CA LEU A 180 -15.02 0.53 3.22
C LEU A 180 -15.78 0.73 1.91
N ILE A 181 -15.65 1.89 1.30
CA ILE A 181 -16.45 2.29 0.14
C ILE A 181 -15.77 1.83 -1.16
N ASP A 182 -16.39 0.90 -1.86
CA ASP A 182 -15.95 0.48 -3.20
C ASP A 182 -16.37 1.52 -4.24
N LEU A 183 -15.40 2.21 -4.84
CA LEU A 183 -15.62 3.21 -5.89
C LEU A 183 -15.73 2.62 -7.30
N GLY A 184 -15.43 1.32 -7.48
CA GLY A 184 -15.45 0.67 -8.77
C GLY A 184 -14.05 0.23 -9.25
N ASP A 185 -13.80 0.39 -10.54
CA ASP A 185 -12.54 -0.02 -11.16
C ASP A 185 -11.37 0.90 -10.81
N ILE A 186 -10.17 0.57 -11.32
CA ILE A 186 -8.94 1.31 -10.97
C ILE A 186 -8.95 2.76 -11.45
N THR A 187 -9.78 3.14 -12.43
CA THR A 187 -9.87 4.52 -12.93
C THR A 187 -10.40 5.48 -11.86
N THR A 188 -11.17 4.98 -10.90
CA THR A 188 -11.68 5.79 -9.79
C THR A 188 -10.59 6.22 -8.80
N ALA A 189 -9.38 5.63 -8.86
CA ALA A 189 -8.22 6.10 -8.12
C ALA A 189 -7.83 7.55 -8.45
N ARG A 190 -8.22 8.06 -9.62
CA ARG A 190 -8.06 9.48 -10.00
C ARG A 190 -8.62 10.42 -8.94
N GLY A 191 -9.83 10.12 -8.42
CA GLY A 191 -10.47 10.94 -7.39
C GLY A 191 -9.68 10.96 -6.09
N THR A 192 -9.30 9.80 -5.58
CA THR A 192 -8.59 9.67 -4.29
C THR A 192 -7.16 10.17 -4.32
N GLU A 193 -6.51 10.19 -5.48
CA GLU A 193 -5.17 10.77 -5.64
C GLU A 193 -5.22 12.31 -5.77
N GLN A 194 -6.25 12.86 -6.44
CA GLN A 194 -6.34 14.30 -6.72
C GLN A 194 -6.80 15.14 -5.53
N ILE A 195 -7.43 14.58 -4.51
CA ILE A 195 -7.86 15.34 -3.33
C ILE A 195 -6.73 15.66 -2.34
N LEU A 196 -5.56 15.05 -2.47
CA LEU A 196 -4.46 15.22 -1.49
C LEU A 196 -3.73 16.56 -1.54
N PRO A 197 -3.55 17.22 -2.70
CA PRO A 197 -2.91 18.55 -2.75
C PRO A 197 -3.83 19.71 -2.32
N VAL A 198 -5.06 19.42 -1.97
CA VAL A 198 -6.10 20.44 -1.66
C VAL A 198 -6.05 20.87 -0.21
#